data_2837aca5d6767be39120ec4909d0b1ee
#
_entry.id   2837aca5d6767be39120ec4909d0b1ee
#
_cell.length_a   1.000
_cell.length_b   1.000
_cell.length_c   1.000
_cell.angle_alpha   90.00
_cell.angle_beta   90.00
_cell.angle_gamma   90.00
#
_symmetry.space_group_name_H-M   'P 1'
#
loop_
_entity.id
_entity.type
_entity.pdbx_description
1 polymer ?
#
loop_
_entity_poly.entity_id
_entity_poly.type
_entity_poly.pdbx_seq_one_letter_code
_entity_poly.pdbx_strand_id
1 'polypeptide(L)'
;DERRHCAILKRRTGREMAPDPKRVFWYVWIMRVLGPAFVVRQMELCEKGTEASYSLYAEREEFIRIASEEKRHGEDLTNLAGGMRLSYMSSVVLGLNDALVEFTGALAGFTLALNEPRLVALTGSITGVAAALSMAASEYLSTKSDATGEKHPLRAALCTGTAYLVTVAILIIPYLLFSNAVMALSVMLLAALTVIALFNYYYAVVRSESFRQRFFEMALLSFGIAGISFLIGYGLKYFTGIEM
;
A
#
# COMPACT_ATOMS: atom_id res chain seq x y z
N ASP A 1 -12.74 -16.20 25.26
CA ASP A 1 -13.98 -16.27 24.47
C ASP A 1 -13.84 -17.27 23.34
N GLU A 2 -12.80 -17.23 22.48
CA GLU A 2 -12.58 -18.15 21.36
C GLU A 2 -12.59 -19.65 21.76
N ARG A 3 -11.97 -20.00 22.89
CA ARG A 3 -12.00 -21.38 23.40
C ARG A 3 -13.42 -21.82 23.78
N ARG A 4 -14.26 -20.89 24.24
CA ARG A 4 -15.66 -21.14 24.58
C ARG A 4 -16.47 -21.33 23.28
N HIS A 5 -16.26 -20.50 22.27
CA HIS A 5 -16.91 -20.63 20.95
C HIS A 5 -16.56 -21.98 20.33
N CYS A 6 -15.28 -22.36 20.32
CA CYS A 6 -14.84 -23.67 19.86
C CYS A 6 -15.51 -24.83 20.64
N ALA A 7 -15.65 -24.71 21.97
CA ALA A 7 -16.28 -25.75 22.77
C ALA A 7 -17.80 -25.91 22.48
N ILE A 8 -18.50 -24.79 22.22
CA ILE A 8 -19.91 -24.79 21.84
C ILE A 8 -20.07 -25.45 20.46
N LEU A 9 -19.23 -25.06 19.49
CA LEU A 9 -19.25 -25.63 18.15
C LEU A 9 -18.89 -27.12 18.15
N LYS A 10 -17.89 -27.54 18.94
CA LYS A 10 -17.53 -28.96 19.12
C LYS A 10 -18.70 -29.79 19.66
N ARG A 11 -19.42 -29.28 20.64
CA ARG A 11 -20.62 -29.96 21.21
C ARG A 11 -21.73 -30.14 20.14
N ARG A 12 -21.86 -29.21 19.22
CA ARG A 12 -22.92 -29.19 18.21
C ARG A 12 -22.58 -30.01 16.98
N THR A 13 -21.35 -29.92 16.51
CA THR A 13 -20.90 -30.57 15.26
C THR A 13 -20.33 -31.97 15.48
N GLY A 14 -19.98 -32.32 16.72
CA GLY A 14 -19.27 -33.55 17.04
C GLY A 14 -17.85 -33.62 16.45
N ARG A 15 -17.36 -32.54 15.82
CA ARG A 15 -16.05 -32.48 15.18
C ARG A 15 -15.05 -31.73 16.06
N GLU A 16 -13.87 -32.30 16.20
CA GLU A 16 -12.73 -31.62 16.80
C GLU A 16 -11.92 -30.96 15.69
N MET A 17 -11.84 -29.63 15.74
CA MET A 17 -11.03 -28.87 14.78
C MET A 17 -9.76 -28.42 15.48
N ALA A 18 -8.62 -28.94 15.04
CA ALA A 18 -7.31 -28.42 15.43
C ALA A 18 -6.92 -27.23 14.53
N PRO A 19 -6.23 -26.22 15.06
CA PRO A 19 -5.74 -25.13 14.23
C PRO A 19 -4.74 -25.65 13.22
N ASP A 20 -4.88 -25.21 11.96
CA ASP A 20 -3.93 -25.55 10.88
C ASP A 20 -2.59 -24.82 11.14
N PRO A 21 -1.49 -25.55 11.43
CA PRO A 21 -0.21 -24.95 11.76
C PRO A 21 0.36 -24.11 10.59
N LYS A 22 0.03 -24.43 9.34
CA LYS A 22 0.46 -23.67 8.17
C LYS A 22 -0.22 -22.32 8.11
N ARG A 23 -1.53 -22.28 8.37
CA ARG A 23 -2.29 -21.01 8.44
C ARG A 23 -1.81 -20.14 9.60
N VAL A 24 -1.59 -20.72 10.77
CA VAL A 24 -1.06 -19.99 11.93
C VAL A 24 0.30 -19.38 11.62
N PHE A 25 1.23 -20.15 11.06
CA PHE A 25 2.54 -19.65 10.63
C PHE A 25 2.41 -18.49 9.63
N TRP A 26 1.54 -18.62 8.63
CA TRP A 26 1.29 -17.61 7.62
C TRP A 26 0.75 -16.30 8.21
N TYR A 27 -0.24 -16.37 9.10
CA TYR A 27 -0.77 -15.20 9.79
C TYR A 27 0.25 -14.53 10.70
N VAL A 28 1.08 -15.30 11.41
CA VAL A 28 2.17 -14.76 12.25
C VAL A 28 3.21 -14.04 11.38
N TRP A 29 3.55 -14.61 10.24
CA TRP A 29 4.48 -14.00 9.29
C TRP A 29 3.92 -12.70 8.70
N ILE A 30 2.67 -12.72 8.23
CA ILE A 30 1.97 -11.52 7.72
C ILE A 30 1.90 -10.44 8.82
N MET A 31 1.58 -10.82 10.05
CA MET A 31 1.52 -9.88 11.17
C MET A 31 2.86 -9.18 11.44
N ARG A 32 3.98 -9.89 11.26
CA ARG A 32 5.32 -9.30 11.41
C ARG A 32 5.68 -8.34 10.28
N VAL A 33 5.25 -8.63 9.06
CA VAL A 33 5.57 -7.84 7.85
C VAL A 33 4.60 -6.67 7.68
N LEU A 34 3.29 -6.94 7.68
CA LEU A 34 2.24 -5.96 7.39
C LEU A 34 1.61 -5.32 8.64
N GLY A 35 1.94 -5.87 9.81
CA GLY A 35 1.46 -5.37 11.11
C GLY A 35 0.15 -6.00 11.57
N PRO A 36 -0.16 -5.86 12.89
CA PRO A 36 -1.33 -6.49 13.49
C PRO A 36 -2.66 -5.95 12.94
N ALA A 37 -2.74 -4.66 12.62
CA ALA A 37 -3.95 -4.04 12.09
C ALA A 37 -4.42 -4.70 10.79
N PHE A 38 -3.49 -5.03 9.88
CA PHE A 38 -3.79 -5.72 8.64
C PHE A 38 -4.36 -7.13 8.89
N VAL A 39 -3.71 -7.90 9.78
CA VAL A 39 -4.14 -9.29 10.06
C VAL A 39 -5.50 -9.32 10.73
N VAL A 40 -5.71 -8.47 11.75
CA VAL A 40 -7.01 -8.36 12.43
C VAL A 40 -8.11 -8.02 11.43
N ARG A 41 -7.86 -7.05 10.55
CA ARG A 41 -8.84 -6.64 9.54
C ARG A 41 -9.09 -7.71 8.49
N GLN A 42 -8.04 -8.43 8.08
CA GLN A 42 -8.17 -9.57 7.17
C GLN A 42 -9.00 -10.70 7.79
N MET A 43 -8.81 -10.98 9.09
CA MET A 43 -9.62 -11.96 9.81
C MET A 43 -11.07 -11.52 9.91
N GLU A 44 -11.34 -10.26 10.25
CA GLU A 44 -12.70 -9.70 10.29
C GLU A 44 -13.42 -9.78 8.93
N LEU A 45 -12.71 -9.54 7.82
CA LEU A 45 -13.28 -9.71 6.48
C LEU A 45 -13.63 -11.17 6.17
N CYS A 46 -12.83 -12.11 6.67
CA CYS A 46 -13.14 -13.54 6.55
C CYS A 46 -14.36 -13.92 7.41
N GLU A 47 -14.51 -13.34 8.60
CA GLU A 47 -15.62 -13.61 9.51
C GLU A 47 -16.95 -13.05 9.00
N LYS A 48 -16.96 -11.87 8.38
CA LYS A 48 -18.16 -11.31 7.72
C LYS A 48 -18.77 -12.24 6.67
N GLY A 49 -17.94 -13.03 5.99
CA GLY A 49 -18.41 -14.10 5.10
C GLY A 49 -19.10 -15.24 5.85
N THR A 50 -18.78 -15.44 7.12
CA THR A 50 -19.33 -16.50 7.98
C THR A 50 -20.58 -16.04 8.73
N GLU A 51 -20.73 -14.73 9.01
CA GLU A 51 -21.95 -14.15 9.60
C GLU A 51 -23.20 -14.46 8.77
N ALA A 52 -23.08 -14.40 7.44
CA ALA A 52 -24.16 -14.79 6.53
C ALA A 52 -24.56 -16.25 6.70
N SER A 53 -23.61 -17.12 7.10
CA SER A 53 -23.89 -18.54 7.41
C SER A 53 -24.50 -18.71 8.79
N TYR A 54 -24.12 -17.89 9.77
CA TYR A 54 -24.75 -17.93 11.11
C TYR A 54 -26.17 -17.37 11.12
N SER A 55 -26.50 -16.42 10.26
CA SER A 55 -27.86 -15.90 10.12
C SER A 55 -28.88 -16.96 9.69
N LEU A 56 -28.45 -18.00 8.98
CA LEU A 56 -29.26 -19.17 8.63
C LEU A 56 -29.59 -20.06 9.85
N TYR A 57 -28.86 -19.91 10.94
CA TYR A 57 -29.04 -20.65 12.20
C TYR A 57 -29.52 -19.73 13.35
N ALA A 58 -30.01 -18.52 13.03
CA ALA A 58 -30.40 -17.46 13.98
C ALA A 58 -31.59 -17.81 14.89
N GLU A 59 -32.19 -18.99 14.72
CA GLU A 59 -33.26 -19.47 15.64
C GLU A 59 -32.78 -19.82 17.05
N ARG A 60 -31.48 -19.74 17.36
CA ARG A 60 -30.92 -20.10 18.66
C ARG A 60 -30.14 -18.93 19.28
N GLU A 61 -30.58 -18.52 20.47
CA GLU A 61 -29.97 -17.44 21.27
C GLU A 61 -28.43 -17.55 21.42
N GLU A 62 -27.90 -18.79 21.48
CA GLU A 62 -26.46 -19.04 21.60
C GLU A 62 -25.66 -18.51 20.42
N PHE A 63 -26.16 -18.63 19.18
CA PHE A 63 -25.49 -18.14 17.98
C PHE A 63 -25.58 -16.61 17.85
N ILE A 64 -26.70 -16.02 18.25
CA ILE A 64 -26.87 -14.57 18.29
C ILE A 64 -25.86 -13.96 19.29
N ARG A 65 -25.67 -14.61 20.43
CA ARG A 65 -24.70 -14.17 21.43
C ARG A 65 -23.27 -14.27 20.93
N ILE A 66 -22.87 -15.40 20.30
CA ILE A 66 -21.55 -15.55 19.68
C ILE A 66 -21.31 -14.45 18.64
N ALA A 67 -22.25 -14.22 17.72
CA ALA A 67 -22.14 -13.18 16.70
C ALA A 67 -21.98 -11.77 17.30
N SER A 68 -22.70 -11.45 18.39
CA SER A 68 -22.58 -10.15 19.07
C SER A 68 -21.25 -9.99 19.80
N GLU A 69 -20.71 -11.06 20.38
CA GLU A 69 -19.40 -11.08 21.04
C GLU A 69 -18.26 -10.93 20.03
N GLU A 70 -18.33 -11.64 18.88
CA GLU A 70 -17.37 -11.52 17.77
C GLU A 70 -17.32 -10.09 17.25
N LYS A 71 -18.48 -9.47 17.01
CA LYS A 71 -18.55 -8.08 16.54
C LYS A 71 -17.85 -7.12 17.52
N ARG A 72 -18.09 -7.27 18.82
CA ARG A 72 -17.45 -6.45 19.85
C ARG A 72 -15.94 -6.68 19.91
N HIS A 73 -15.48 -7.93 19.80
CA HIS A 73 -14.06 -8.25 19.76
C HIS A 73 -13.36 -7.63 18.55
N GLY A 74 -13.99 -7.67 17.38
CA GLY A 74 -13.49 -7.02 16.16
C GLY A 74 -13.33 -5.51 16.34
N GLU A 75 -14.32 -4.84 16.97
CA GLU A 75 -14.27 -3.41 17.28
C GLU A 75 -13.16 -3.08 18.29
N ASP A 76 -13.03 -3.86 19.38
CA ASP A 76 -11.99 -3.67 20.41
C ASP A 76 -10.57 -3.89 19.82
N LEU A 77 -10.37 -4.93 19.01
CA LEU A 77 -9.11 -5.21 18.35
C LEU A 77 -8.76 -4.12 17.31
N THR A 78 -9.74 -3.62 16.58
CA THR A 78 -9.54 -2.52 15.63
C THR A 78 -9.13 -1.23 16.36
N ASN A 79 -9.73 -0.92 17.48
CA ASN A 79 -9.38 0.23 18.32
C ASN A 79 -7.98 0.09 18.94
N LEU A 80 -7.60 -1.09 19.40
CA LEU A 80 -6.27 -1.37 19.95
C LEU A 80 -5.17 -1.36 18.88
N ALA A 81 -5.45 -1.90 17.69
CA ALA A 81 -4.50 -1.94 16.57
C ALA A 81 -4.39 -0.59 15.85
N GLY A 82 -5.44 0.25 15.95
CA GLY A 82 -5.60 1.49 15.17
C GLY A 82 -4.81 2.70 15.69
N GLY A 83 -4.41 2.72 16.97
CA GLY A 83 -4.01 3.98 17.60
C GLY A 83 -2.76 4.64 16.98
N MET A 84 -1.62 3.97 16.94
CA MET A 84 -0.34 4.64 16.59
C MET A 84 0.15 4.37 15.15
N ARG A 85 -0.06 3.18 14.60
CA ARG A 85 0.40 2.84 13.24
C ARG A 85 -0.48 3.42 12.14
N LEU A 86 -1.78 3.55 12.40
CA LEU A 86 -2.73 4.15 11.44
C LEU A 86 -2.56 5.67 11.31
N SER A 87 -2.08 6.37 12.34
CA SER A 87 -1.87 7.82 12.27
C SER A 87 -0.79 8.21 11.27
N TYR A 88 0.29 7.40 11.14
CA TYR A 88 1.35 7.66 10.15
C TYR A 88 1.09 7.00 8.79
N MET A 89 0.03 6.23 8.64
CA MET A 89 -0.32 5.60 7.36
C MET A 89 -0.60 6.63 6.27
N SER A 90 -1.23 7.76 6.60
CA SER A 90 -1.45 8.86 5.66
C SER A 90 -0.14 9.45 5.13
N SER A 91 0.90 9.54 5.98
CA SER A 91 2.23 10.02 5.57
C SER A 91 2.94 9.03 4.65
N VAL A 92 2.82 7.72 4.91
CA VAL A 92 3.32 6.68 3.99
C VAL A 92 2.58 6.72 2.66
N VAL A 93 1.23 6.83 2.70
CA VAL A 93 0.38 6.97 1.50
C VAL A 93 0.81 8.17 0.67
N LEU A 94 1.04 9.31 1.31
CA LEU A 94 1.45 10.55 0.65
C LEU A 94 2.77 10.35 -0.12
N GLY A 95 3.81 9.84 0.54
CA GLY A 95 5.11 9.65 -0.09
C GLY A 95 5.10 8.61 -1.21
N LEU A 96 4.36 7.51 -1.02
CA LEU A 96 4.28 6.45 -2.01
C LEU A 96 3.46 6.87 -3.24
N ASN A 97 2.30 7.53 -3.03
CA ASN A 97 1.45 7.98 -4.13
C ASN A 97 2.17 9.02 -5.00
N ASP A 98 2.86 9.97 -4.37
CA ASP A 98 3.59 11.00 -5.08
C ASP A 98 4.74 10.38 -5.91
N ALA A 99 5.52 9.47 -5.33
CA ALA A 99 6.55 8.75 -6.06
C ALA A 99 5.99 7.93 -7.23
N LEU A 100 4.85 7.28 -7.07
CA LEU A 100 4.23 6.48 -8.15
C LEU A 100 3.65 7.34 -9.26
N VAL A 101 3.22 8.55 -8.99
CA VAL A 101 2.62 9.45 -9.98
C VAL A 101 3.69 10.34 -10.63
N GLU A 102 4.38 11.15 -9.81
CA GLU A 102 5.35 12.13 -10.29
C GLU A 102 6.61 11.46 -10.88
N PHE A 103 7.20 10.55 -10.08
CA PHE A 103 8.49 9.97 -10.45
C PHE A 103 8.38 8.96 -11.59
N THR A 104 7.27 8.20 -11.69
CA THR A 104 6.99 7.35 -12.87
C THR A 104 6.88 8.22 -14.13
N GLY A 105 6.21 9.37 -14.04
CA GLY A 105 6.12 10.33 -15.13
C GLY A 105 7.48 10.90 -15.52
N ALA A 106 8.29 11.31 -14.55
CA ALA A 106 9.64 11.84 -14.80
C ALA A 106 10.54 10.80 -15.49
N LEU A 107 10.57 9.56 -15.02
CA LEU A 107 11.37 8.48 -15.63
C LEU A 107 10.90 8.16 -17.06
N ALA A 108 9.59 8.18 -17.33
CA ALA A 108 9.06 8.00 -18.68
C ALA A 108 9.53 9.13 -19.61
N GLY A 109 9.49 10.38 -19.15
CA GLY A 109 10.01 11.54 -19.89
C GLY A 109 11.52 11.47 -20.13
N PHE A 110 12.31 11.14 -19.09
CA PHE A 110 13.76 10.98 -19.20
C PHE A 110 14.15 9.84 -20.14
N THR A 111 13.41 8.73 -20.13
CA THR A 111 13.67 7.60 -21.03
C THR A 111 13.63 8.02 -22.49
N LEU A 112 12.67 8.84 -22.86
CA LEU A 112 12.57 9.31 -24.24
C LEU A 112 13.58 10.41 -24.56
N ALA A 113 13.81 11.32 -23.62
CA ALA A 113 14.73 12.43 -23.84
C ALA A 113 16.19 11.97 -23.95
N LEU A 114 16.61 11.07 -23.06
CA LEU A 114 18.02 10.66 -22.94
C LEU A 114 18.35 9.38 -23.71
N ASN A 115 17.37 8.49 -23.93
CA ASN A 115 17.50 7.20 -24.62
C ASN A 115 18.66 6.29 -24.14
N GLU A 116 19.31 6.62 -23.05
CA GLU A 116 20.40 5.87 -22.42
C GLU A 116 20.00 5.49 -20.99
N PRO A 117 19.79 4.18 -20.67
CA PRO A 117 19.29 3.74 -19.36
C PRO A 117 20.14 4.19 -18.19
N ARG A 118 21.46 4.22 -18.34
CA ARG A 118 22.36 4.65 -17.26
C ARG A 118 22.21 6.12 -16.93
N LEU A 119 22.01 6.97 -17.93
CA LEU A 119 21.74 8.39 -17.73
C LEU A 119 20.38 8.61 -17.09
N VAL A 120 19.37 7.83 -17.50
CA VAL A 120 18.04 7.85 -16.86
C VAL A 120 18.16 7.44 -15.38
N ALA A 121 18.89 6.37 -15.08
CA ALA A 121 19.12 5.94 -13.71
C ALA A 121 19.84 6.99 -12.88
N LEU A 122 20.88 7.61 -13.42
CA LEU A 122 21.66 8.65 -12.73
C LEU A 122 20.78 9.88 -12.45
N THR A 123 20.14 10.42 -13.50
CA THR A 123 19.27 11.60 -13.38
C THR A 123 18.09 11.32 -12.47
N GLY A 124 17.46 10.16 -12.63
CA GLY A 124 16.38 9.68 -11.76
C GLY A 124 16.81 9.53 -10.29
N SER A 125 18.01 9.00 -10.04
CA SER A 125 18.51 8.89 -8.66
C SER A 125 18.68 10.24 -8.00
N ILE A 126 19.24 11.22 -8.72
CA ILE A 126 19.46 12.57 -8.19
C ILE A 126 18.11 13.25 -7.91
N THR A 127 17.22 13.25 -8.90
CA THR A 127 15.90 13.89 -8.77
C THR A 127 15.04 13.17 -7.73
N GLY A 128 15.05 11.84 -7.69
CA GLY A 128 14.27 11.04 -6.75
C GLY A 128 14.69 11.26 -5.29
N VAL A 129 16.02 11.37 -5.02
CA VAL A 129 16.50 11.70 -3.67
C VAL A 129 16.12 13.14 -3.29
N ALA A 130 16.26 14.09 -4.21
CA ALA A 130 15.86 15.48 -3.96
C ALA A 130 14.36 15.60 -3.68
N ALA A 131 13.52 14.92 -4.47
CA ALA A 131 12.07 14.88 -4.29
C ALA A 131 11.68 14.24 -2.95
N ALA A 132 12.29 13.11 -2.57
CA ALA A 132 12.03 12.44 -1.30
C ALA A 132 12.36 13.35 -0.10
N LEU A 133 13.48 14.08 -0.14
CA LEU A 133 13.86 15.03 0.90
C LEU A 133 12.90 16.23 0.95
N SER A 134 12.47 16.73 -0.21
CA SER A 134 11.48 17.80 -0.33
C SER A 134 10.13 17.40 0.27
N MET A 135 9.63 16.20 -0.08
CA MET A 135 8.39 15.67 0.47
C MET A 135 8.48 15.44 1.98
N ALA A 136 9.59 14.91 2.48
CA ALA A 136 9.81 14.75 3.91
C ALA A 136 9.82 16.10 4.64
N ALA A 137 10.46 17.12 4.08
CA ALA A 137 10.46 18.47 4.64
C ALA A 137 9.08 19.11 4.63
N SER A 138 8.31 18.95 3.55
CA SER A 138 6.93 19.42 3.42
C SER A 138 6.02 18.77 4.46
N GLU A 139 6.10 17.44 4.62
CA GLU A 139 5.32 16.71 5.63
C GLU A 139 5.70 17.12 7.06
N TYR A 140 7.00 17.39 7.32
CA TYR A 140 7.46 17.91 8.62
C TYR A 140 6.81 19.25 8.93
N LEU A 141 6.85 20.19 7.99
CA LEU A 141 6.31 21.54 8.18
C LEU A 141 4.77 21.50 8.28
N SER A 142 4.11 20.71 7.45
CA SER A 142 2.66 20.50 7.48
C SER A 142 2.21 19.95 8.84
N THR A 143 2.82 18.86 9.29
CA THR A 143 2.49 18.24 10.59
C THR A 143 2.84 19.13 11.78
N LYS A 144 3.90 19.93 11.68
CA LYS A 144 4.27 20.90 12.74
C LYS A 144 3.27 22.05 12.84
N SER A 145 2.65 22.43 11.73
CA SER A 145 1.64 23.49 11.66
C SER A 145 0.24 23.01 12.04
N ASP A 146 0.04 21.70 12.15
CA ASP A 146 -1.23 21.11 12.54
C ASP A 146 -1.47 21.32 14.05
N ALA A 147 -2.56 22.06 14.37
CA ALA A 147 -2.93 22.38 15.74
C ALA A 147 -3.44 21.18 16.55
N THR A 148 -3.80 20.08 15.88
CA THR A 148 -4.33 18.88 16.57
C THR A 148 -3.26 18.14 17.38
N GLY A 149 -1.99 18.25 17.01
CA GLY A 149 -0.87 17.63 17.72
C GLY A 149 -0.87 16.09 17.72
N GLU A 150 -1.74 15.47 16.91
CA GLU A 150 -1.92 14.00 16.90
C GLU A 150 -0.69 13.24 16.38
N LYS A 151 0.14 13.87 15.55
CA LYS A 151 1.33 13.28 14.95
C LYS A 151 2.61 13.99 15.36
N HIS A 152 3.65 13.21 15.55
CA HIS A 152 4.98 13.78 15.75
C HIS A 152 5.60 14.16 14.39
N PRO A 153 5.96 15.44 14.14
CA PRO A 153 6.39 15.92 12.82
C PRO A 153 7.57 15.14 12.21
N LEU A 154 8.59 14.85 13.01
CA LEU A 154 9.76 14.12 12.52
C LEU A 154 9.42 12.67 12.09
N ARG A 155 8.51 11.99 12.80
CA ARG A 155 8.10 10.64 12.44
C ARG A 155 7.27 10.63 11.17
N ALA A 156 6.36 11.60 11.00
CA ALA A 156 5.58 11.76 9.77
C ALA A 156 6.52 11.98 8.57
N ALA A 157 7.46 12.93 8.68
CA ALA A 157 8.47 13.22 7.66
C ALA A 157 9.31 11.98 7.28
N LEU A 158 9.79 11.23 8.28
CA LEU A 158 10.54 10.00 8.04
C LEU A 158 9.70 8.92 7.34
N CYS A 159 8.43 8.78 7.70
CA CYS A 159 7.53 7.85 7.02
C CYS A 159 7.30 8.22 5.55
N THR A 160 7.04 9.50 5.26
CA THR A 160 6.87 10.00 3.90
C THR A 160 8.14 9.85 3.08
N GLY A 161 9.27 10.34 3.58
CA GLY A 161 10.55 10.30 2.87
C GLY A 161 11.06 8.89 2.61
N THR A 162 10.94 7.97 3.59
CA THR A 162 11.35 6.58 3.40
C THR A 162 10.43 5.84 2.42
N ALA A 163 9.11 6.06 2.46
CA ALA A 163 8.18 5.48 1.51
C ALA A 163 8.52 5.95 0.08
N TYR A 164 8.77 7.24 -0.10
CA TYR A 164 9.21 7.81 -1.38
C TYR A 164 10.51 7.18 -1.86
N LEU A 165 11.57 7.18 -1.04
CA LEU A 165 12.89 6.62 -1.41
C LEU A 165 12.84 5.15 -1.79
N VAL A 166 12.10 4.34 -1.05
CA VAL A 166 11.93 2.91 -1.37
C VAL A 166 11.24 2.74 -2.71
N THR A 167 10.21 3.53 -2.99
CA THR A 167 9.50 3.49 -4.28
C THR A 167 10.44 3.92 -5.41
N VAL A 168 11.17 5.01 -5.26
CA VAL A 168 12.17 5.49 -6.22
C VAL A 168 13.21 4.40 -6.51
N ALA A 169 13.75 3.75 -5.47
CA ALA A 169 14.72 2.67 -5.65
C ALA A 169 14.14 1.52 -6.49
N ILE A 170 12.90 1.10 -6.21
CA ILE A 170 12.22 0.03 -6.98
C ILE A 170 12.07 0.43 -8.46
N LEU A 171 11.69 1.69 -8.73
CA LEU A 171 11.46 2.17 -10.10
C LEU A 171 12.76 2.40 -10.90
N ILE A 172 13.89 2.65 -10.22
CA ILE A 172 15.20 2.83 -10.87
C ILE A 172 15.87 1.50 -11.22
N ILE A 173 15.67 0.44 -10.43
CA ILE A 173 16.31 -0.86 -10.62
C ILE A 173 16.26 -1.34 -12.09
N PRO A 174 15.15 -1.28 -12.83
CA PRO A 174 15.10 -1.71 -14.22
C PRO A 174 16.12 -1.01 -15.12
N TYR A 175 16.37 0.28 -14.89
CA TYR A 175 17.35 1.05 -15.67
C TYR A 175 18.81 0.71 -15.38
N LEU A 176 19.07 0.08 -14.23
CA LEU A 176 20.39 -0.45 -13.89
C LEU A 176 20.60 -1.85 -14.46
N LEU A 177 19.53 -2.62 -14.66
CA LEU A 177 19.59 -4.02 -15.10
C LEU A 177 19.52 -4.19 -16.61
N PHE A 178 18.80 -3.31 -17.32
CA PHE A 178 18.58 -3.43 -18.77
C PHE A 178 19.34 -2.37 -19.55
N SER A 179 19.99 -2.79 -20.65
CA SER A 179 20.72 -1.90 -21.54
C SER A 179 19.79 -1.23 -22.59
N ASN A 180 18.58 -1.74 -22.79
CA ASN A 180 17.60 -1.17 -23.72
C ASN A 180 16.63 -0.27 -22.96
N ALA A 181 16.56 1.01 -23.36
CA ALA A 181 15.73 2.01 -22.68
C ALA A 181 14.23 1.69 -22.69
N VAL A 182 13.71 1.16 -23.81
CA VAL A 182 12.31 0.78 -23.93
C VAL A 182 11.97 -0.43 -23.06
N MET A 183 12.89 -1.39 -22.99
CA MET A 183 12.72 -2.56 -22.11
C MET A 183 12.78 -2.16 -20.63
N ALA A 184 13.72 -1.29 -20.25
CA ALA A 184 13.81 -0.75 -18.90
C ALA A 184 12.53 0.00 -18.50
N LEU A 185 12.01 0.86 -19.39
CA LEU A 185 10.74 1.57 -19.20
C LEU A 185 9.57 0.59 -19.01
N SER A 186 9.46 -0.43 -19.87
CA SER A 186 8.37 -1.41 -19.77
C SER A 186 8.38 -2.16 -18.44
N VAL A 187 9.56 -2.59 -17.99
CA VAL A 187 9.72 -3.28 -16.70
C VAL A 187 9.46 -2.31 -15.54
N MET A 188 9.90 -1.05 -15.63
CA MET A 188 9.60 -0.02 -14.64
C MET A 188 8.09 0.23 -14.52
N LEU A 189 7.36 0.34 -15.63
CA LEU A 189 5.90 0.52 -15.61
C LEU A 189 5.19 -0.70 -15.00
N LEU A 190 5.66 -1.93 -15.27
CA LEU A 190 5.16 -3.14 -14.61
C LEU A 190 5.46 -3.14 -13.11
N ALA A 191 6.64 -2.69 -12.70
CA ALA A 191 7.00 -2.55 -11.29
C ALA A 191 6.10 -1.51 -10.60
N ALA A 192 5.88 -0.34 -11.23
CA ALA A 192 4.95 0.67 -10.74
C ALA A 192 3.54 0.11 -10.54
N LEU A 193 3.00 -0.59 -11.55
CA LEU A 193 1.68 -1.23 -11.47
C LEU A 193 1.59 -2.25 -10.33
N THR A 194 2.66 -3.03 -10.14
CA THR A 194 2.76 -4.01 -9.04
C THR A 194 2.74 -3.33 -7.68
N VAL A 195 3.52 -2.26 -7.51
CA VAL A 195 3.54 -1.47 -6.26
C VAL A 195 2.16 -0.82 -6.01
N ILE A 196 1.53 -0.25 -7.04
CA ILE A 196 0.17 0.29 -6.96
C ILE A 196 -0.81 -0.79 -6.49
N ALA A 197 -0.76 -2.00 -7.08
CA ALA A 197 -1.66 -3.10 -6.71
C ALA A 197 -1.45 -3.56 -5.26
N LEU A 198 -0.21 -3.83 -4.87
CA LEU A 198 0.13 -4.31 -3.52
C LEU A 198 -0.25 -3.29 -2.45
N PHE A 199 0.10 -2.02 -2.69
CA PHE A 199 -0.17 -0.96 -1.74
C PHE A 199 -1.68 -0.68 -1.60
N ASN A 200 -2.41 -0.55 -2.71
CA ASN A 200 -3.85 -0.33 -2.65
C ASN A 200 -4.61 -1.52 -2.09
N TYR A 201 -4.12 -2.76 -2.29
CA TYR A 201 -4.68 -3.92 -1.61
C TYR A 201 -4.49 -3.83 -0.09
N TYR A 202 -3.27 -3.53 0.37
CA TYR A 202 -3.00 -3.30 1.79
C TYR A 202 -3.90 -2.22 2.39
N TYR A 203 -3.98 -1.07 1.71
CA TYR A 203 -4.78 0.07 2.13
C TYR A 203 -6.28 -0.25 2.18
N ALA A 204 -6.80 -0.91 1.14
CA ALA A 204 -8.20 -1.31 1.05
C ALA A 204 -8.61 -2.24 2.19
N VAL A 205 -7.75 -3.21 2.54
CA VAL A 205 -7.97 -4.10 3.68
C VAL A 205 -8.01 -3.31 4.99
N VAL A 206 -7.00 -2.45 5.24
CA VAL A 206 -6.88 -1.73 6.51
C VAL A 206 -7.99 -0.69 6.69
N ARG A 207 -8.42 -0.02 5.63
CA ARG A 207 -9.44 1.06 5.66
C ARG A 207 -10.85 0.60 5.31
N SER A 208 -11.03 -0.67 4.92
CA SER A 208 -12.32 -1.19 4.43
C SER A 208 -12.88 -0.45 3.21
N GLU A 209 -11.98 -0.03 2.34
CA GLU A 209 -12.33 0.64 1.09
C GLU A 209 -12.30 -0.31 -0.10
N SER A 210 -12.86 0.11 -1.24
CA SER A 210 -12.86 -0.69 -2.46
C SER A 210 -11.47 -0.71 -3.11
N PHE A 211 -10.83 -1.90 -3.14
CA PHE A 211 -9.57 -2.10 -3.84
C PHE A 211 -9.63 -1.66 -5.30
N ARG A 212 -10.70 -2.07 -6.02
CA ARG A 212 -10.84 -1.79 -7.46
C ARG A 212 -10.86 -0.31 -7.75
N GLN A 213 -11.65 0.46 -7.02
CA GLN A 213 -11.78 1.89 -7.24
C GLN A 213 -10.41 2.58 -7.04
N ARG A 214 -9.75 2.35 -5.91
CA ARG A 214 -8.46 2.95 -5.61
C ARG A 214 -7.35 2.53 -6.57
N PHE A 215 -7.33 1.26 -6.94
CA PHE A 215 -6.35 0.75 -7.90
C PHE A 215 -6.49 1.44 -9.26
N PHE A 216 -7.71 1.54 -9.79
CA PHE A 216 -7.95 2.19 -11.08
C PHE A 216 -7.70 3.69 -11.04
N GLU A 217 -8.06 4.39 -9.96
CA GLU A 217 -7.75 5.81 -9.76
C GLU A 217 -6.24 6.05 -9.78
N MET A 218 -5.48 5.30 -8.98
CA MET A 218 -4.03 5.44 -8.92
C MET A 218 -3.34 5.04 -10.22
N ALA A 219 -3.76 3.95 -10.84
CA ALA A 219 -3.19 3.50 -12.11
C ALA A 219 -3.47 4.53 -13.21
N LEU A 220 -4.70 5.05 -13.31
CA LEU A 220 -5.06 6.06 -14.31
C LEU A 220 -4.25 7.34 -14.12
N LEU A 221 -4.10 7.83 -12.89
CA LEU A 221 -3.30 9.02 -12.59
C LEU A 221 -1.83 8.79 -12.94
N SER A 222 -1.22 7.70 -12.46
CA SER A 222 0.20 7.42 -12.71
C SER A 222 0.51 7.24 -14.19
N PHE A 223 -0.25 6.42 -14.89
CA PHE A 223 -0.03 6.17 -16.31
C PHE A 223 -0.46 7.36 -17.20
N GLY A 224 -1.49 8.09 -16.79
CA GLY A 224 -1.91 9.33 -17.48
C GLY A 224 -0.82 10.38 -17.42
N ILE A 225 -0.25 10.64 -16.24
CA ILE A 225 0.86 11.60 -16.08
C ILE A 225 2.12 11.09 -16.77
N ALA A 226 2.44 9.79 -16.68
CA ALA A 226 3.56 9.21 -17.43
C ALA A 226 3.41 9.40 -18.94
N GLY A 227 2.20 9.21 -19.49
CA GLY A 227 1.90 9.45 -20.90
C GLY A 227 2.08 10.91 -21.30
N ILE A 228 1.59 11.85 -20.48
CA ILE A 228 1.76 13.30 -20.72
C ILE A 228 3.26 13.67 -20.67
N SER A 229 3.99 13.21 -19.67
CA SER A 229 5.43 13.46 -19.52
C SER A 229 6.24 12.88 -20.69
N PHE A 230 5.84 11.69 -21.14
CA PHE A 230 6.42 11.06 -22.32
C PHE A 230 6.22 11.92 -23.58
N LEU A 231 5.00 12.45 -23.80
CA LEU A 231 4.70 13.33 -24.93
C LEU A 231 5.47 14.65 -24.84
N ILE A 232 5.62 15.22 -23.65
CA ILE A 232 6.44 16.42 -23.41
C ILE A 232 7.90 16.12 -23.74
N GLY A 233 8.46 15.02 -23.26
CA GLY A 233 9.83 14.58 -23.57
C GLY A 233 10.05 14.43 -25.08
N TYR A 234 9.08 13.83 -25.77
CA TYR A 234 9.10 13.72 -27.24
C TYR A 234 9.10 15.08 -27.93
N GLY A 235 8.22 15.97 -27.52
CA GLY A 235 8.13 17.32 -28.07
C GLY A 235 9.43 18.09 -27.84
N LEU A 236 9.99 18.08 -26.65
CA LEU A 236 11.25 18.76 -26.33
C LEU A 236 12.41 18.23 -27.19
N LYS A 237 12.52 16.91 -27.36
CA LYS A 237 13.53 16.31 -28.23
C LYS A 237 13.40 16.81 -29.68
N TYR A 238 12.17 16.87 -30.19
CA TYR A 238 11.89 17.35 -31.54
C TYR A 238 12.25 18.83 -31.72
N PHE A 239 11.92 19.71 -30.77
CA PHE A 239 12.17 21.14 -30.82
C PHE A 239 13.64 21.52 -30.58
N THR A 240 14.35 20.79 -29.72
CA THR A 240 15.75 21.10 -29.38
C THR A 240 16.75 20.54 -30.40
N GLY A 241 16.33 19.58 -31.25
CA GLY A 241 17.21 18.96 -32.24
C GLY A 241 18.39 18.18 -31.65
N ILE A 242 18.33 17.88 -30.36
CA ILE A 242 19.39 17.11 -29.68
C ILE A 242 19.21 15.63 -30.03
N GLU A 243 19.92 15.20 -31.07
CA GLU A 243 20.16 13.78 -31.33
C GLU A 243 21.35 13.35 -30.44
N MET A 244 21.07 12.54 -29.40
CA MET A 244 22.09 11.81 -28.66
C MET A 244 22.17 10.38 -29.17
#